data_81107b94cdf970a2002b4e9bb8faf178
#
_entry.id   81107b94cdf970a2002b4e9bb8faf178
#
_cell.length_a   1.000
_cell.length_b   1.000
_cell.length_c   1.000
_cell.angle_alpha   90.00
_cell.angle_beta   90.00
_cell.angle_gamma   90.00
#
_symmetry.space_group_name_H-M   'P 1'
#
loop_
_entity.id
_entity.type
_entity.pdbx_description
1 polymer ?
#
loop_
_entity_poly.entity_id
_entity_poly.type
_entity_poly.pdbx_seq_one_letter_code
_entity_poly.pdbx_strand_id
1 'polypeptide(L)'
;IRNAHLLSLSALSAEAQRLGALCQEGKAGPEELVPATFTVTNLGALGIESFTPVLNPPQIGILGVSAVAPRPQMAPEPGPGAGSSAFTAADLLWIPSIGLSLTIDHQGIDGAPAARFLKALAEYIADFDLTLTL
;
A
#
# COMPACT_ATOMS: atom_id res chain seq x y z
N ILE A 1 7.86 11.57 -7.82
CA ILE A 1 8.03 11.02 -9.18
C ILE A 1 6.96 11.62 -10.07
N ARG A 2 7.36 12.34 -11.12
CA ARG A 2 6.45 12.98 -12.05
C ARG A 2 5.88 11.97 -13.03
N ASN A 3 4.58 12.10 -13.32
CA ASN A 3 3.89 11.24 -14.30
C ASN A 3 4.13 9.73 -14.07
N ALA A 4 4.14 9.30 -12.82
CA ALA A 4 4.45 7.92 -12.44
C ALA A 4 3.62 6.87 -13.21
N HIS A 5 2.37 7.23 -13.56
CA HIS A 5 1.44 6.37 -14.31
C HIS A 5 1.84 6.13 -15.78
N LEU A 6 2.80 6.89 -16.32
CA LEU A 6 3.34 6.72 -17.69
C LEU A 6 4.66 5.95 -17.70
N LEU A 7 5.25 5.69 -16.55
CA LEU A 7 6.55 5.03 -16.44
C LEU A 7 6.39 3.51 -16.43
N SER A 8 7.33 2.81 -17.08
CA SER A 8 7.50 1.39 -16.87
C SER A 8 7.98 1.11 -15.44
N LEU A 9 7.81 -0.11 -14.94
CA LEU A 9 8.27 -0.49 -13.60
C LEU A 9 9.77 -0.23 -13.40
N SER A 10 10.59 -0.54 -14.40
CA SER A 10 12.04 -0.29 -14.37
C SER A 10 12.36 1.20 -14.31
N ALA A 11 11.68 2.03 -15.12
CA ALA A 11 11.86 3.48 -15.11
C ALA A 11 11.39 4.09 -13.77
N LEU A 12 10.27 3.61 -13.23
CA LEU A 12 9.76 4.03 -11.93
C LEU A 12 10.75 3.71 -10.81
N SER A 13 11.31 2.50 -10.82
CA SER A 13 12.33 2.08 -9.84
C SER A 13 13.59 2.92 -9.93
N ALA A 14 14.10 3.16 -11.14
CA ALA A 14 15.29 3.99 -11.36
C ALA A 14 15.07 5.42 -10.85
N GLU A 15 13.93 6.02 -11.14
CA GLU A 15 13.60 7.37 -10.69
C GLU A 15 13.43 7.45 -9.17
N ALA A 16 12.81 6.44 -8.55
CA ALA A 16 12.71 6.35 -7.10
C ALA A 16 14.09 6.28 -6.43
N GLN A 17 15.01 5.49 -6.96
CA GLN A 17 16.39 5.39 -6.47
C GLN A 17 17.15 6.70 -6.63
N ARG A 18 17.03 7.34 -7.80
CA ARG A 18 17.65 8.64 -8.08
C ARG A 18 17.21 9.71 -7.07
N LEU A 19 15.90 9.85 -6.88
CA LEU A 19 15.34 10.82 -5.95
C LEU A 19 15.69 10.50 -4.50
N GLY A 20 15.67 9.22 -4.13
CA GLY A 20 16.09 8.77 -2.80
C GLY A 20 17.54 9.15 -2.49
N ALA A 21 18.45 8.95 -3.44
CA ALA A 21 19.86 9.34 -3.29
C ALA A 21 20.01 10.86 -3.13
N LEU A 22 19.33 11.66 -3.95
CA LEU A 22 19.34 13.13 -3.84
C LEU A 22 18.84 13.61 -2.47
N CYS A 23 17.78 12.99 -1.95
CA CYS A 23 17.26 13.32 -0.63
C CYS A 23 18.27 12.97 0.49
N GLN A 24 18.90 11.81 0.42
CA GLN A 24 19.92 11.40 1.40
C GLN A 24 21.14 12.31 1.40
N GLU A 25 21.52 12.82 0.23
CA GLU A 25 22.63 13.76 0.07
C GLU A 25 22.26 15.22 0.41
N GLY A 26 20.99 15.49 0.73
CA GLY A 26 20.49 16.84 0.96
C GLY A 26 20.49 17.73 -0.29
N LYS A 27 20.51 17.14 -1.49
CA LYS A 27 20.58 17.85 -2.78
C LYS A 27 19.25 17.93 -3.51
N ALA A 28 18.16 17.38 -2.93
CA ALA A 28 16.84 17.48 -3.53
C ALA A 28 16.35 18.93 -3.52
N GLY A 29 16.13 19.50 -4.70
CA GLY A 29 15.60 20.86 -4.84
C GLY A 29 14.08 20.93 -4.63
N PRO A 30 13.53 22.14 -4.42
CA PRO A 30 12.09 22.32 -4.29
C PRO A 30 11.31 21.81 -5.50
N GLU A 31 11.88 21.90 -6.70
CA GLU A 31 11.28 21.43 -7.95
C GLU A 31 11.11 19.90 -8.00
N GLU A 32 11.86 19.16 -7.19
CA GLU A 32 11.74 17.70 -7.07
C GLU A 32 10.67 17.29 -6.05
N LEU A 33 10.36 18.18 -5.11
CA LEU A 33 9.42 17.93 -4.02
C LEU A 33 8.00 18.41 -4.33
N VAL A 34 7.84 19.36 -5.26
CA VAL A 34 6.55 19.93 -5.64
C VAL A 34 6.42 20.05 -7.17
N PRO A 35 5.18 19.96 -7.75
CA PRO A 35 3.93 19.61 -7.08
C PRO A 35 3.77 18.09 -6.97
N ALA A 36 3.33 17.61 -5.82
CA ALA A 36 2.90 16.23 -5.65
C ALA A 36 1.38 16.16 -5.47
N THR A 37 0.74 15.18 -6.07
CA THR A 37 -0.72 14.98 -6.01
C THR A 37 -1.14 13.93 -5.01
N PHE A 38 -0.23 13.02 -4.68
CA PHE A 38 -0.43 11.91 -3.76
C PHE A 38 0.90 11.48 -3.15
N THR A 39 0.90 11.10 -1.89
CA THR A 39 2.10 10.59 -1.19
C THR A 39 1.94 9.12 -0.83
N VAL A 40 3.01 8.36 -1.02
CA VAL A 40 3.17 7.02 -0.44
C VAL A 40 4.29 7.09 0.57
N THR A 41 4.01 6.67 1.80
CA THR A 41 5.01 6.58 2.88
C THR A 41 5.13 5.15 3.39
N ASN A 42 6.35 4.65 3.54
CA ASN A 42 6.61 3.27 3.91
C ASN A 42 7.46 3.22 5.19
N LEU A 43 6.87 2.68 6.26
CA LEU A 43 7.54 2.43 7.52
C LEU A 43 7.74 0.92 7.79
N GLY A 44 7.42 0.08 6.82
CA GLY A 44 7.53 -1.37 6.95
C GLY A 44 8.95 -1.86 7.18
N ALA A 45 9.94 -1.21 6.55
CA ALA A 45 11.35 -1.51 6.77
C ALA A 45 11.84 -1.26 8.21
N LEU A 46 11.11 -0.45 8.98
CA LEU A 46 11.35 -0.17 10.39
C LEU A 46 10.54 -1.07 11.33
N GLY A 47 9.83 -2.06 10.79
CA GLY A 47 9.04 -3.00 11.58
C GLY A 47 7.70 -2.44 12.08
N ILE A 48 7.23 -1.30 11.57
CA ILE A 48 5.97 -0.70 12.00
C ILE A 48 4.81 -1.43 11.33
N GLU A 49 3.98 -2.10 12.14
CA GLU A 49 2.85 -2.90 11.67
C GLU A 49 1.59 -2.09 11.37
N SER A 50 1.46 -0.91 11.96
CA SER A 50 0.29 -0.03 11.77
C SER A 50 0.64 1.40 12.14
N PHE A 51 0.21 2.37 11.33
CA PHE A 51 0.31 3.80 11.63
C PHE A 51 -0.70 4.57 10.79
N THR A 52 -0.98 5.81 11.20
CA THR A 52 -1.81 6.74 10.44
C THR A 52 -0.91 7.82 9.86
N PRO A 53 -0.71 7.87 8.54
CA PRO A 53 0.09 8.91 7.91
C PRO A 53 -0.61 10.27 8.01
N VAL A 54 0.19 11.34 8.13
CA VAL A 54 -0.31 12.72 8.17
C VAL A 54 -0.31 13.28 6.75
N LEU A 55 -1.41 13.93 6.37
CA LEU A 55 -1.55 14.58 5.06
C LEU A 55 -0.50 15.67 4.87
N ASN A 56 -0.03 15.79 3.64
CA ASN A 56 0.87 16.85 3.20
C ASN A 56 0.11 17.82 2.29
N PRO A 57 -0.49 18.90 2.85
CA PRO A 57 -1.26 19.84 2.03
C PRO A 57 -0.43 20.45 0.90
N PRO A 58 -1.03 20.71 -0.29
CA PRO A 58 -2.45 20.62 -0.62
C PRO A 58 -2.91 19.24 -1.15
N GLN A 59 -2.18 18.16 -0.88
CA GLN A 59 -2.58 16.81 -1.28
C GLN A 59 -3.80 16.35 -0.50
N ILE A 60 -4.70 15.64 -1.19
CA ILE A 60 -5.95 15.16 -0.61
C ILE A 60 -5.88 13.70 -0.12
N GLY A 61 -4.74 13.03 -0.32
CA GLY A 61 -4.56 11.64 0.10
C GLY A 61 -3.10 11.26 0.32
N ILE A 62 -2.88 10.41 1.31
CA ILE A 62 -1.60 9.77 1.60
C ILE A 62 -1.81 8.31 1.98
N LEU A 63 -1.03 7.42 1.37
CA LEU A 63 -1.02 6.00 1.64
C LEU A 63 0.16 5.63 2.54
N GLY A 64 -0.12 5.02 3.68
CA GLY A 64 0.86 4.38 4.55
C GLY A 64 1.00 2.89 4.23
N VAL A 65 2.23 2.43 4.10
CA VAL A 65 2.59 1.02 3.90
C VAL A 65 3.33 0.53 5.14
N SER A 66 2.81 -0.53 5.76
CA SER A 66 3.32 -1.10 7.01
C SER A 66 4.23 -2.31 6.76
N ALA A 67 4.80 -2.86 7.84
CA ALA A 67 5.60 -4.07 7.78
C ALA A 67 4.76 -5.29 7.35
N VAL A 68 5.43 -6.28 6.76
CA VAL A 68 4.85 -7.61 6.55
C VAL A 68 4.75 -8.30 7.90
N ALA A 69 3.53 -8.68 8.30
CA ALA A 69 3.28 -9.42 9.51
C ALA A 69 2.33 -10.60 9.24
N PRO A 70 2.49 -11.74 9.92
CA PRO A 70 1.56 -12.84 9.77
C PRO A 70 0.20 -12.43 10.36
N ARG A 71 -0.87 -12.60 9.59
CA ARG A 71 -2.25 -12.35 10.01
C ARG A 71 -3.06 -13.64 9.96
N PRO A 72 -3.86 -13.95 10.99
CA PRO A 72 -4.73 -15.11 10.93
C PRO A 72 -5.87 -14.86 9.95
N GLN A 73 -6.08 -15.79 9.06
CA GLN A 73 -7.23 -15.82 8.15
C GLN A 73 -7.95 -17.16 8.30
N MET A 74 -9.25 -17.12 8.16
CA MET A 74 -10.04 -18.35 8.13
C MET A 74 -9.71 -19.12 6.86
N ALA A 75 -9.48 -20.41 6.98
CA ALA A 75 -9.41 -21.28 5.80
C ALA A 75 -10.69 -21.14 4.99
N PRO A 76 -10.63 -21.21 3.65
CA PRO A 76 -11.84 -21.24 2.82
C PRO A 76 -12.77 -22.36 3.31
N GLU A 77 -14.07 -22.05 3.40
CA GLU A 77 -15.05 -23.05 3.77
C GLU A 77 -14.93 -24.28 2.87
N PRO A 78 -14.92 -25.49 3.43
CA PRO A 78 -15.05 -26.68 2.62
C PRO A 78 -16.39 -26.60 1.87
N GLY A 79 -16.35 -26.88 0.57
CA GLY A 79 -17.48 -26.71 -0.35
C GLY A 79 -18.81 -27.34 0.12
N PRO A 80 -19.91 -27.09 -0.57
CA PRO A 80 -21.25 -27.50 -0.14
C PRO A 80 -21.32 -29.03 0.03
N GLY A 81 -21.55 -29.46 1.28
CA GLY A 81 -21.60 -30.87 1.67
C GLY A 81 -20.71 -31.25 2.86
N ALA A 82 -19.77 -30.42 3.25
CA ALA A 82 -19.06 -30.58 4.50
C ALA A 82 -19.97 -30.07 5.64
N GLY A 83 -20.28 -30.94 6.57
CA GLY A 83 -21.13 -30.60 7.71
C GLY A 83 -20.53 -29.41 8.48
N SER A 84 -21.43 -28.55 9.02
CA SER A 84 -21.09 -27.42 9.89
C SER A 84 -20.29 -27.93 11.10
N SER A 85 -18.96 -27.98 10.99
CA SER A 85 -18.11 -28.17 12.14
C SER A 85 -17.83 -26.80 12.78
N ALA A 86 -17.87 -26.75 14.11
CA ALA A 86 -17.46 -25.55 14.83
C ALA A 86 -16.00 -25.21 14.44
N PHE A 87 -15.72 -23.93 14.16
CA PHE A 87 -14.38 -23.46 13.86
C PHE A 87 -13.41 -23.81 14.97
N THR A 88 -12.26 -24.33 14.61
CA THR A 88 -11.18 -24.68 15.51
C THR A 88 -9.93 -23.86 15.21
N ALA A 89 -8.97 -23.85 16.10
CA ALA A 89 -7.69 -23.20 15.88
C ALA A 89 -6.92 -23.80 14.67
N ALA A 90 -7.25 -25.02 14.26
CA ALA A 90 -6.66 -25.69 13.09
C ALA A 90 -7.16 -25.10 11.76
N ASP A 91 -8.27 -24.38 11.76
CA ASP A 91 -8.85 -23.73 10.59
C ASP A 91 -8.24 -22.32 10.33
N LEU A 92 -7.30 -21.88 11.18
CA LEU A 92 -6.59 -20.61 11.03
C LEU A 92 -5.33 -20.80 10.19
N LEU A 93 -5.27 -20.08 9.09
CA LEU A 93 -4.08 -19.91 8.26
C LEU A 93 -3.36 -18.62 8.65
N TRP A 94 -2.06 -18.67 8.84
CA TRP A 94 -1.24 -17.50 9.09
C TRP A 94 -0.62 -17.03 7.78
N ILE A 95 -1.13 -15.93 7.24
CA ILE A 95 -0.74 -15.41 5.93
C ILE A 95 0.09 -14.16 6.10
N PRO A 96 1.30 -14.07 5.49
CA PRO A 96 2.06 -12.83 5.44
C PRO A 96 1.22 -11.73 4.78
N SER A 97 0.97 -10.65 5.51
CA SER A 97 0.09 -9.57 5.06
C SER A 97 0.73 -8.21 5.29
N ILE A 98 0.52 -7.28 4.37
CA ILE A 98 0.93 -5.88 4.50
C ILE A 98 -0.28 -5.06 4.91
N GLY A 99 -0.12 -4.21 5.93
CA GLY A 99 -1.13 -3.23 6.28
C GLY A 99 -1.04 -1.99 5.39
N LEU A 100 -2.19 -1.55 4.86
CA LEU A 100 -2.32 -0.31 4.10
C LEU A 100 -3.23 0.65 4.87
N SER A 101 -2.76 1.87 5.09
CA SER A 101 -3.51 2.94 5.77
C SER A 101 -3.67 4.13 4.84
N LEU A 102 -4.89 4.56 4.57
CA LEU A 102 -5.19 5.71 3.72
C LEU A 102 -5.74 6.85 4.58
N THR A 103 -5.04 7.97 4.61
CA THR A 103 -5.56 9.22 5.17
C THR A 103 -6.01 10.12 4.02
N ILE A 104 -7.18 10.72 4.15
CA ILE A 104 -7.79 11.63 3.16
C ILE A 104 -8.16 12.95 3.78
N ASP A 105 -8.22 14.00 2.95
CA ASP A 105 -8.88 15.24 3.30
C ASP A 105 -10.39 15.10 3.04
N HIS A 106 -11.17 15.07 4.13
CA HIS A 106 -12.62 14.89 4.03
C HIS A 106 -13.34 16.14 3.45
N GLN A 107 -12.63 17.23 3.22
CA GLN A 107 -13.19 18.38 2.48
C GLN A 107 -13.25 18.10 0.97
N GLY A 108 -12.36 17.23 0.46
CA GLY A 108 -12.27 16.91 -0.96
C GLY A 108 -12.82 15.52 -1.33
N ILE A 109 -12.79 14.57 -0.41
CA ILE A 109 -13.19 13.18 -0.66
C ILE A 109 -13.95 12.61 0.53
N ASP A 110 -15.09 11.97 0.26
CA ASP A 110 -15.85 11.23 1.26
C ASP A 110 -15.23 9.86 1.58
N GLY A 111 -15.58 9.33 2.77
CA GLY A 111 -15.04 8.06 3.25
C GLY A 111 -15.35 6.87 2.34
N ALA A 112 -16.55 6.81 1.73
CA ALA A 112 -16.93 5.68 0.89
C ALA A 112 -16.13 5.58 -0.43
N PRO A 113 -15.89 6.66 -1.19
CA PRO A 113 -14.93 6.65 -2.31
C PRO A 113 -13.52 6.24 -1.90
N ALA A 114 -13.02 6.77 -0.77
CA ALA A 114 -11.70 6.43 -0.26
C ALA A 114 -11.57 4.94 0.10
N ALA A 115 -12.59 4.37 0.75
CA ALA A 115 -12.62 2.95 1.08
C ALA A 115 -12.65 2.06 -0.18
N ARG A 116 -13.43 2.46 -1.21
CA ARG A 116 -13.44 1.75 -2.49
C ARG A 116 -12.08 1.79 -3.20
N PHE A 117 -11.42 2.95 -3.17
CA PHE A 117 -10.06 3.08 -3.70
C PHE A 117 -9.08 2.14 -3.00
N LEU A 118 -9.08 2.14 -1.66
CA LEU A 118 -8.17 1.28 -0.88
C LEU A 118 -8.44 -0.21 -1.12
N LYS A 119 -9.71 -0.60 -1.22
CA LYS A 119 -10.11 -1.97 -1.57
C LYS A 119 -9.59 -2.37 -2.95
N ALA A 120 -9.86 -1.56 -3.98
CA ALA A 120 -9.40 -1.83 -5.33
C ALA A 120 -7.86 -1.91 -5.40
N LEU A 121 -7.15 -1.02 -4.70
CA LEU A 121 -5.69 -1.06 -4.63
C LEU A 121 -5.19 -2.36 -4.01
N ALA A 122 -5.80 -2.82 -2.91
CA ALA A 122 -5.43 -4.08 -2.26
C ALA A 122 -5.67 -5.28 -3.18
N GLU A 123 -6.79 -5.29 -3.91
CA GLU A 123 -7.10 -6.32 -4.90
C GLU A 123 -6.07 -6.33 -6.05
N TYR A 124 -5.74 -5.17 -6.61
CA TYR A 124 -4.69 -5.05 -7.65
C TYR A 124 -3.32 -5.54 -7.17
N ILE A 125 -2.96 -5.26 -5.92
CA ILE A 125 -1.68 -5.72 -5.35
C ILE A 125 -1.72 -7.25 -5.15
N ALA A 126 -2.84 -7.80 -4.68
CA ALA A 126 -2.98 -9.23 -4.45
C ALA A 126 -2.93 -10.04 -5.75
N ASP A 127 -3.52 -9.50 -6.82
CA ASP A 127 -3.55 -10.13 -8.15
C ASP A 127 -2.32 -9.77 -9.01
N PHE A 128 -1.39 -8.96 -8.47
CA PHE A 128 -0.20 -8.55 -9.20
C PHE A 128 0.72 -9.75 -9.43
N ASP A 129 0.70 -10.26 -10.65
CA ASP A 129 1.57 -11.35 -11.06
C ASP A 129 3.02 -10.85 -11.18
N LEU A 130 3.84 -11.22 -10.20
CA LEU A 130 5.27 -10.92 -10.19
C LEU A 130 6.04 -11.71 -11.26
N THR A 131 5.38 -12.57 -12.04
CA THR A 131 5.95 -13.15 -13.24
C THR A 131 6.01 -12.14 -14.39
N LEU A 132 6.24 -10.87 -14.08
CA LEU A 132 6.76 -9.95 -15.07
C LEU A 132 8.08 -10.55 -15.56
N THR A 133 8.00 -11.28 -16.65
CA THR A 133 9.15 -11.73 -17.42
C THR A 133 10.08 -10.54 -17.61
N LEU A 134 11.19 -10.61 -16.93
CA LEU A 134 12.33 -9.73 -17.12
C LEU A 134 12.81 -9.77 -18.56
#